data_74bbdf2aabd6a8355507792fa4842912
#
_entry.id   74bbdf2aabd6a8355507792fa4842912
#
_cell.length_a   1.000
_cell.length_b   1.000
_cell.length_c   1.000
_cell.angle_alpha   90.00
_cell.angle_beta   90.00
_cell.angle_gamma   90.00
#
_symmetry.space_group_name_H-M   'P 1'
#
loop_
_entity.id
_entity.type
_entity.pdbx_description
1 polymer ?
#
loop_
_entity_poly.entity_id
_entity_poly.type
_entity_poly.pdbx_seq_one_letter_code
_entity_poly.pdbx_strand_id
1 'polypeptide(L)'
;LPAGTSTLYIKFEAKMGSVNRIDDVLLIPGNGGQAIEFGKEEETPLSTIAQVLAGPIDDVYKVEGQVIGTHSKGFLVKDATGTILVFKKNHGMTVGDKVTVEGATSEYGGMKQFGETSELTKNGSGSFTQPTPTDFGAAQFDAYVNNPTIQYVKYEGNLSSYRDQIYQWHYNVAVEGTNVVGSIAYPNSDLNIENFVDRKVIITGYTVGVSGTDTKYLNTLTTSIEFAEQETMPDESQAITVKELNAKLATMNAGDALGELIAVKGYVAANNEGGNFYQLISLVDNTGEANTGIIIKGSDYTEKDLPVGTKVIVSLKYAKYDINNDLPQLRMATIFPTQEKVTMKVPQITVSQAGDYVGQYVTVKNLTPAANSTTWVVNKKTTSVNFTDDAELPMVARTTNHAVFANEAIAIKKADLSGIMEIYKGGYQIFPNSMEDVAGFKVE
;
A
#
# COMPACT_ATOMS: atom_id res chain seq x y z
N LEU A 1 -30.07 57.37 12.70
CA LEU A 1 -29.93 56.94 14.10
C LEU A 1 -29.97 58.17 15.00
N PRO A 2 -30.56 58.10 16.22
CA PRO A 2 -30.56 59.21 17.17
C PRO A 2 -29.10 59.63 17.49
N ALA A 3 -28.90 60.91 17.71
CA ALA A 3 -27.59 61.43 18.10
C ALA A 3 -27.12 60.76 19.40
N GLY A 4 -25.89 60.19 19.37
CA GLY A 4 -25.31 59.45 20.49
C GLY A 4 -25.48 57.92 20.44
N THR A 5 -26.06 57.34 19.36
CA THR A 5 -26.14 55.91 19.19
C THR A 5 -24.75 55.38 18.85
N SER A 6 -24.15 54.57 19.74
CA SER A 6 -22.83 53.95 19.54
C SER A 6 -22.90 52.50 19.04
N THR A 7 -24.08 51.86 19.06
CA THR A 7 -24.24 50.45 18.69
C THR A 7 -25.59 50.25 18.02
N LEU A 8 -25.60 49.54 16.90
CA LEU A 8 -26.77 49.09 16.18
C LEU A 8 -26.82 47.57 16.20
N TYR A 9 -27.94 47.01 16.68
CA TYR A 9 -28.19 45.56 16.59
C TYR A 9 -29.22 45.30 15.50
N ILE A 10 -28.87 44.44 14.55
CA ILE A 10 -29.80 43.98 13.53
C ILE A 10 -30.15 42.54 13.86
N LYS A 11 -31.42 42.25 14.14
CA LYS A 11 -31.92 40.90 14.42
C LYS A 11 -32.59 40.32 13.19
N PHE A 12 -32.13 39.17 12.74
CA PHE A 12 -32.79 38.40 11.70
C PHE A 12 -33.57 37.25 12.36
N GLU A 13 -34.84 37.11 12.05
CA GLU A 13 -35.68 36.01 12.52
C GLU A 13 -36.05 35.10 11.34
N ALA A 14 -35.58 33.85 11.36
CA ALA A 14 -35.96 32.84 10.38
C ALA A 14 -37.14 32.00 10.89
N LYS A 15 -38.14 31.72 10.05
CA LYS A 15 -39.18 30.72 10.34
C LYS A 15 -38.59 29.32 10.23
N MET A 16 -38.96 28.44 11.18
CA MET A 16 -38.57 27.03 11.18
C MET A 16 -38.88 26.39 9.82
N GLY A 17 -37.89 25.68 9.24
CA GLY A 17 -38.03 24.88 8.03
C GLY A 17 -37.42 25.47 6.75
N SER A 18 -36.82 26.66 6.78
CA SER A 18 -36.09 27.23 5.64
C SER A 18 -34.65 27.58 6.01
N VAL A 19 -33.73 27.28 5.14
CA VAL A 19 -32.34 27.78 5.22
C VAL A 19 -32.33 29.16 4.58
N ASN A 20 -32.22 30.21 5.43
CA ASN A 20 -32.03 31.57 4.96
C ASN A 20 -30.55 31.91 4.98
N ARG A 21 -30.02 32.20 3.83
CA ARG A 21 -28.64 32.70 3.67
C ARG A 21 -28.73 34.22 3.49
N ILE A 22 -28.01 34.97 4.30
CA ILE A 22 -27.90 36.43 4.17
C ILE A 22 -26.49 36.65 3.62
N ASP A 23 -26.44 37.04 2.38
CA ASP A 23 -25.22 37.54 1.72
C ASP A 23 -25.40 39.05 1.63
N ASP A 24 -24.44 39.81 2.06
CA ASP A 24 -24.36 41.29 2.03
C ASP A 24 -25.46 42.06 2.78
N VAL A 25 -25.13 42.58 3.95
CA VAL A 25 -25.93 43.56 4.65
C VAL A 25 -25.37 44.97 4.41
N LEU A 26 -26.07 45.77 3.61
CA LEU A 26 -25.65 47.14 3.30
C LEU A 26 -26.46 48.14 4.17
N LEU A 27 -25.78 48.95 4.98
CA LEU A 27 -26.36 50.08 5.69
C LEU A 27 -26.12 51.40 4.94
N ILE A 28 -27.17 51.96 4.36
CA ILE A 28 -27.08 53.25 3.65
C ILE A 28 -27.60 54.37 4.59
N PRO A 29 -26.76 55.39 4.90
CA PRO A 29 -27.21 56.54 5.68
C PRO A 29 -28.25 57.34 4.89
N GLY A 30 -29.34 57.74 5.54
CA GLY A 30 -30.47 58.41 4.93
C GLY A 30 -30.24 59.81 4.32
N ASN A 31 -29.01 60.37 4.43
CA ASN A 31 -28.64 61.71 3.93
C ASN A 31 -27.42 61.70 3.05
N GLY A 32 -27.21 60.66 2.24
CA GLY A 32 -26.12 60.63 1.22
C GLY A 32 -24.71 60.38 1.76
N GLY A 33 -24.56 59.83 2.96
CA GLY A 33 -23.28 59.32 3.48
C GLY A 33 -22.82 58.05 2.72
N GLN A 34 -21.56 57.69 2.85
CA GLN A 34 -21.03 56.46 2.26
C GLN A 34 -21.69 55.22 2.86
N ALA A 35 -21.93 54.23 2.03
CA ALA A 35 -22.39 52.91 2.47
C ALA A 35 -21.37 52.30 3.44
N ILE A 36 -21.85 51.72 4.55
CA ILE A 36 -21.04 50.90 5.43
C ILE A 36 -21.12 49.47 4.87
N GLU A 37 -20.08 49.02 4.27
CA GLU A 37 -19.92 47.60 3.87
C GLU A 37 -19.64 46.77 5.14
N PHE A 38 -20.60 45.89 5.48
CA PHE A 38 -20.39 44.84 6.47
C PHE A 38 -19.96 43.56 5.76
N GLY A 39 -18.92 42.93 6.25
CA GLY A 39 -18.58 41.58 5.78
C GLY A 39 -17.45 41.48 4.78
N LYS A 40 -16.51 42.42 4.69
CA LYS A 40 -15.17 41.99 4.30
C LYS A 40 -14.69 41.10 5.44
N GLU A 41 -14.69 39.78 5.19
CA GLU A 41 -13.86 38.88 5.98
C GLU A 41 -12.45 39.49 5.97
N GLU A 42 -11.93 39.87 7.14
CA GLU A 42 -10.53 40.26 7.25
C GLU A 42 -9.73 39.07 6.80
N GLU A 43 -8.96 39.21 5.74
CA GLU A 43 -8.08 38.14 5.28
C GLU A 43 -7.18 37.75 6.45
N THR A 44 -7.14 36.47 6.77
CA THR A 44 -6.23 35.94 7.79
C THR A 44 -4.80 36.34 7.43
N PRO A 45 -4.12 37.11 8.28
CA PRO A 45 -2.77 37.57 7.97
C PRO A 45 -1.80 36.39 7.89
N LEU A 46 -0.84 36.51 6.98
CA LEU A 46 0.20 35.49 6.86
C LEU A 46 1.08 35.49 8.11
N SER A 47 1.21 34.31 8.73
CA SER A 47 2.04 34.07 9.91
C SER A 47 3.20 33.15 9.55
N THR A 48 4.30 33.27 10.27
CA THR A 48 5.35 32.26 10.22
C THR A 48 4.97 31.02 11.04
N ILE A 49 5.54 29.86 10.74
CA ILE A 49 5.27 28.64 11.51
C ILE A 49 5.70 28.82 12.98
N ALA A 50 6.80 29.52 13.25
CA ALA A 50 7.19 29.84 14.64
C ALA A 50 6.12 30.66 15.39
N GLN A 51 5.47 31.63 14.73
CA GLN A 51 4.37 32.40 15.33
C GLN A 51 3.16 31.49 15.60
N VAL A 52 2.81 30.62 14.67
CA VAL A 52 1.73 29.64 14.87
C VAL A 52 2.04 28.73 16.05
N LEU A 53 3.25 28.17 16.14
CA LEU A 53 3.65 27.28 17.23
C LEU A 53 3.61 27.97 18.61
N ALA A 54 3.93 29.27 18.67
CA ALA A 54 3.92 30.07 19.90
C ALA A 54 2.53 30.63 20.28
N GLY A 55 1.61 30.72 19.33
CA GLY A 55 0.27 31.31 19.54
C GLY A 55 -0.70 30.37 20.26
N PRO A 56 -1.95 30.76 20.49
CA PRO A 56 -2.99 29.91 21.06
C PRO A 56 -3.37 28.71 20.18
N ILE A 57 -3.97 27.69 20.78
CA ILE A 57 -4.68 26.59 20.09
C ILE A 57 -6.08 27.10 19.75
N ASP A 58 -6.72 26.49 18.74
CA ASP A 58 -8.05 26.82 18.19
C ASP A 58 -8.11 28.17 17.46
N ASP A 59 -7.05 28.96 17.46
CA ASP A 59 -6.97 30.16 16.62
C ASP A 59 -6.71 29.80 15.16
N VAL A 60 -7.25 30.62 14.26
CA VAL A 60 -7.07 30.51 12.81
C VAL A 60 -5.77 31.20 12.39
N TYR A 61 -4.95 30.47 11.66
CA TYR A 61 -3.68 30.98 11.10
C TYR A 61 -3.60 30.69 9.62
N LYS A 62 -2.80 31.50 8.93
CA LYS A 62 -2.42 31.29 7.54
C LYS A 62 -0.92 31.21 7.44
N VAL A 63 -0.39 30.14 6.85
CA VAL A 63 1.06 29.94 6.65
C VAL A 63 1.36 29.58 5.22
N GLU A 64 2.56 29.90 4.78
CA GLU A 64 3.13 29.42 3.52
C GLU A 64 4.39 28.61 3.78
N GLY A 65 4.57 27.52 3.03
CA GLY A 65 5.77 26.71 3.18
C GLY A 65 5.89 25.64 2.11
N GLN A 66 6.89 24.79 2.29
CA GLN A 66 7.15 23.66 1.42
C GLN A 66 6.80 22.35 2.14
N VAL A 67 6.17 21.42 1.42
CA VAL A 67 5.89 20.07 1.90
C VAL A 67 7.19 19.27 1.94
N ILE A 68 7.52 18.73 3.13
CA ILE A 68 8.78 17.99 3.35
C ILE A 68 8.58 16.50 3.64
N GLY A 69 7.34 16.10 3.94
CA GLY A 69 6.98 14.71 4.20
C GLY A 69 5.47 14.55 4.14
N THR A 70 5.00 13.36 3.73
CA THR A 70 3.57 13.05 3.61
C THR A 70 3.26 11.70 4.22
N HIS A 71 2.05 11.53 4.75
CA HIS A 71 1.43 10.26 5.07
C HIS A 71 -0.04 10.27 4.58
N SER A 72 -0.73 9.15 4.58
CA SER A 72 -2.06 9.02 3.98
C SER A 72 -3.15 9.94 4.58
N LYS A 73 -2.91 10.54 5.76
CA LYS A 73 -3.84 11.45 6.44
C LYS A 73 -3.25 12.82 6.76
N GLY A 74 -2.15 13.22 6.10
CA GLY A 74 -1.57 14.55 6.33
C GLY A 74 -0.15 14.70 5.78
N PHE A 75 0.44 15.85 6.07
CA PHE A 75 1.77 16.21 5.58
C PHE A 75 2.43 17.26 6.49
N LEU A 76 3.75 17.36 6.38
CA LEU A 76 4.54 18.36 7.07
C LEU A 76 4.81 19.56 6.16
N VAL A 77 4.54 20.76 6.66
CA VAL A 77 4.89 22.03 6.02
C VAL A 77 6.04 22.65 6.77
N LYS A 78 7.02 23.13 6.03
CA LYS A 78 8.22 23.82 6.54
C LYS A 78 8.36 25.18 5.90
N ASP A 79 8.64 26.20 6.73
CA ASP A 79 9.16 27.50 6.32
C ASP A 79 10.58 27.73 6.87
N ALA A 80 11.09 28.95 6.80
CA ALA A 80 12.40 29.29 7.35
C ALA A 80 12.45 29.26 8.90
N THR A 81 11.32 29.24 9.57
CA THR A 81 11.19 29.41 11.03
C THR A 81 10.79 28.14 11.76
N GLY A 82 10.23 27.14 11.06
CA GLY A 82 9.78 25.91 11.71
C GLY A 82 9.17 24.90 10.77
N THR A 83 8.60 23.86 11.39
CA THR A 83 7.84 22.80 10.71
C THR A 83 6.58 22.50 11.51
N ILE A 84 5.46 22.27 10.84
CA ILE A 84 4.17 21.94 11.46
C ILE A 84 3.48 20.84 10.68
N LEU A 85 2.74 19.97 11.39
CA LEU A 85 1.90 18.94 10.79
C LEU A 85 0.55 19.55 10.36
N VAL A 86 0.09 19.18 9.18
CA VAL A 86 -1.28 19.42 8.70
C VAL A 86 -1.98 18.08 8.64
N PHE A 87 -2.93 17.85 9.54
CA PHE A 87 -3.73 16.62 9.55
C PHE A 87 -4.96 16.81 8.65
N LYS A 88 -4.89 16.28 7.44
CA LYS A 88 -5.95 16.38 6.44
C LYS A 88 -5.94 15.18 5.52
N LYS A 89 -7.06 14.45 5.49
CA LYS A 89 -7.26 13.32 4.57
C LYS A 89 -7.38 13.81 3.13
N ASN A 90 -6.98 12.97 2.19
CA ASN A 90 -7.10 13.25 0.75
C ASN A 90 -6.49 14.61 0.34
N HIS A 91 -5.39 14.99 0.99
CA HIS A 91 -4.76 16.31 0.83
C HIS A 91 -4.16 16.55 -0.57
N GLY A 92 -3.80 15.49 -1.32
CA GLY A 92 -3.26 15.60 -2.69
C GLY A 92 -1.87 16.27 -2.79
N MET A 93 -1.19 16.48 -1.65
CA MET A 93 0.14 17.08 -1.61
C MET A 93 1.24 16.02 -1.74
N THR A 94 2.33 16.40 -2.39
CA THR A 94 3.56 15.61 -2.54
C THR A 94 4.76 16.38 -2.00
N VAL A 95 5.81 15.65 -1.63
CA VAL A 95 7.07 16.28 -1.17
C VAL A 95 7.61 17.23 -2.24
N GLY A 96 7.97 18.44 -1.80
CA GLY A 96 8.42 19.52 -2.67
C GLY A 96 7.32 20.52 -3.08
N ASP A 97 6.05 20.22 -2.87
CA ASP A 97 4.97 21.17 -3.16
C ASP A 97 5.08 22.42 -2.28
N LYS A 98 4.82 23.59 -2.87
CA LYS A 98 4.64 24.84 -2.15
C LYS A 98 3.15 25.02 -1.87
N VAL A 99 2.82 25.29 -0.62
CA VAL A 99 1.43 25.32 -0.15
C VAL A 99 1.17 26.50 0.77
N THR A 100 -0.01 27.11 0.64
CA THR A 100 -0.63 27.94 1.67
C THR A 100 -1.61 27.06 2.44
N VAL A 101 -1.52 27.11 3.77
CA VAL A 101 -2.43 26.44 4.68
C VAL A 101 -3.13 27.49 5.52
N GLU A 102 -4.46 27.45 5.56
CA GLU A 102 -5.27 28.36 6.38
C GLU A 102 -6.28 27.55 7.19
N GLY A 103 -6.31 27.74 8.50
CA GLY A 103 -7.23 27.02 9.38
C GLY A 103 -6.91 27.13 10.85
N ALA A 104 -7.78 26.55 11.67
CA ALA A 104 -7.59 26.48 13.10
C ALA A 104 -6.54 25.41 13.46
N THR A 105 -5.76 25.70 14.49
CA THR A 105 -4.83 24.72 15.05
C THR A 105 -5.49 23.89 16.14
N SER A 106 -4.93 22.71 16.39
CA SER A 106 -5.29 21.81 17.48
C SER A 106 -4.02 21.22 18.09
N GLU A 107 -4.16 20.52 19.20
CA GLU A 107 -3.05 19.77 19.78
C GLU A 107 -3.30 18.27 19.68
N TYR A 108 -2.28 17.53 19.24
CA TYR A 108 -2.27 16.09 19.27
C TYR A 108 -0.87 15.57 19.58
N GLY A 109 -0.79 14.61 20.53
CA GLY A 109 0.46 13.97 20.87
C GLY A 109 1.51 14.92 21.45
N GLY A 110 1.11 15.98 22.15
CA GLY A 110 1.97 17.00 22.71
C GLY A 110 2.51 17.99 21.66
N MET A 111 1.93 18.01 20.47
CA MET A 111 2.36 18.88 19.37
C MET A 111 1.17 19.63 18.76
N LYS A 112 1.41 20.91 18.41
CA LYS A 112 0.44 21.70 17.67
C LYS A 112 0.43 21.30 16.20
N GLN A 113 -0.77 21.23 15.60
CA GLN A 113 -0.99 20.90 14.21
C GLN A 113 -2.17 21.69 13.62
N PHE A 114 -2.24 21.82 12.31
CA PHE A 114 -3.46 22.20 11.62
C PHE A 114 -4.43 21.03 11.55
N GLY A 115 -5.73 21.31 11.69
CA GLY A 115 -6.78 20.30 11.70
C GLY A 115 -7.32 19.94 10.32
N GLU A 116 -8.22 18.94 10.27
CA GLU A 116 -8.85 18.39 9.05
C GLU A 116 -9.58 19.45 8.20
N THR A 117 -10.12 20.48 8.83
CA THR A 117 -10.92 21.54 8.18
C THR A 117 -10.08 22.62 7.50
N SER A 118 -8.76 22.60 7.66
CA SER A 118 -7.87 23.60 7.06
C SER A 118 -8.02 23.64 5.54
N GLU A 119 -7.96 24.84 4.98
CA GLU A 119 -7.94 25.07 3.54
C GLU A 119 -6.53 25.00 3.00
N LEU A 120 -6.38 24.44 1.81
CA LEU A 120 -5.09 24.22 1.17
C LEU A 120 -5.08 24.85 -0.22
N THR A 121 -4.06 25.67 -0.49
CA THR A 121 -3.79 26.19 -1.84
C THR A 121 -2.41 25.76 -2.28
N LYS A 122 -2.32 24.96 -3.35
CA LYS A 122 -1.05 24.58 -3.95
C LYS A 122 -0.52 25.70 -4.84
N ASN A 123 0.62 26.28 -4.48
CA ASN A 123 1.24 27.44 -5.12
C ASN A 123 2.32 27.05 -6.15
N GLY A 124 2.54 25.75 -6.35
CA GLY A 124 3.55 25.21 -7.25
C GLY A 124 4.29 24.03 -6.64
N SER A 125 5.35 23.61 -7.31
CA SER A 125 6.18 22.48 -6.83
C SER A 125 7.66 22.86 -6.99
N GLY A 126 8.51 22.24 -6.17
CA GLY A 126 9.96 22.39 -6.20
C GLY A 126 10.63 21.09 -5.74
N SER A 127 11.95 21.05 -5.83
CA SER A 127 12.72 19.94 -5.24
C SER A 127 12.84 20.14 -3.73
N PHE A 128 12.83 19.04 -2.98
CA PHE A 128 13.20 18.98 -1.58
C PHE A 128 14.14 17.80 -1.36
N THR A 129 15.25 18.03 -0.71
CA THR A 129 16.19 16.98 -0.32
C THR A 129 16.07 16.76 1.17
N GLN A 130 15.84 15.52 1.57
CA GLN A 130 15.78 15.16 2.98
C GLN A 130 17.12 15.45 3.68
N PRO A 131 17.11 15.98 4.90
CA PRO A 131 18.34 16.13 5.69
C PRO A 131 18.89 14.74 6.06
N THR A 132 20.12 14.71 6.57
CA THR A 132 20.65 13.50 7.21
C THR A 132 19.83 13.19 8.46
N PRO A 133 19.26 11.98 8.61
CA PRO A 133 18.50 11.65 9.80
C PRO A 133 19.39 11.53 11.04
N THR A 134 18.86 11.91 12.19
CA THR A 134 19.50 11.69 13.49
C THR A 134 19.21 10.26 13.96
N ASP A 135 20.22 9.53 14.42
CA ASP A 135 20.03 8.21 15.00
C ASP A 135 19.29 8.32 16.34
N PHE A 136 18.18 7.60 16.46
CA PHE A 136 17.37 7.49 17.68
C PHE A 136 17.51 6.09 18.28
N GLY A 137 18.17 5.99 19.43
CA GLY A 137 18.18 4.80 20.27
C GLY A 137 17.21 4.93 21.45
N ALA A 138 17.27 3.99 22.38
CA ALA A 138 16.42 3.95 23.57
C ALA A 138 16.36 5.26 24.35
N ALA A 139 17.52 5.87 24.60
CA ALA A 139 17.61 7.10 25.39
C ALA A 139 16.90 8.29 24.71
N GLN A 140 16.95 8.38 23.37
CA GLN A 140 16.25 9.40 22.61
C GLN A 140 14.75 9.16 22.60
N PHE A 141 14.30 7.90 22.53
CA PHE A 141 12.89 7.52 22.66
C PHE A 141 12.33 7.95 24.02
N ASP A 142 13.03 7.63 25.12
CA ASP A 142 12.62 7.99 26.47
C ASP A 142 12.60 9.49 26.72
N ALA A 143 13.56 10.21 26.14
CA ALA A 143 13.61 11.67 26.22
C ALA A 143 12.48 12.34 25.40
N TYR A 144 12.17 11.80 24.21
CA TYR A 144 11.22 12.36 23.29
C TYR A 144 9.80 12.45 23.86
N VAL A 145 9.37 11.46 24.63
CA VAL A 145 8.00 11.42 25.21
C VAL A 145 7.72 12.57 26.18
N ASN A 146 8.77 13.20 26.74
CA ASN A 146 8.65 14.31 27.66
C ASN A 146 8.67 15.68 26.95
N ASN A 147 9.19 15.75 25.73
CA ASN A 147 9.27 16.99 24.95
C ASN A 147 9.22 16.68 23.44
N PRO A 148 8.04 16.30 22.91
CA PRO A 148 7.90 15.94 21.51
C PRO A 148 8.14 17.15 20.58
N THR A 149 8.91 16.93 19.53
CA THR A 149 9.23 17.91 18.48
C THR A 149 9.35 17.23 17.14
N ILE A 150 9.19 17.95 16.03
CA ILE A 150 9.40 17.38 14.69
C ILE A 150 10.90 17.30 14.43
N GLN A 151 11.40 16.06 14.28
CA GLN A 151 12.78 15.76 13.96
C GLN A 151 12.84 14.72 12.85
N TYR A 152 13.81 14.81 11.95
CA TYR A 152 14.06 13.75 10.96
C TYR A 152 15.03 12.75 11.57
N VAL A 153 14.53 11.54 11.77
CA VAL A 153 15.19 10.53 12.59
C VAL A 153 15.30 9.18 11.86
N LYS A 154 16.22 8.37 12.34
CA LYS A 154 16.39 6.99 11.96
C LYS A 154 16.49 6.12 13.21
N TYR A 155 15.74 5.03 13.28
CA TYR A 155 15.80 4.07 14.39
C TYR A 155 15.57 2.64 13.91
N GLU A 156 16.05 1.70 14.70
CA GLU A 156 15.99 0.27 14.42
C GLU A 156 15.13 -0.44 15.47
N GLY A 157 14.38 -1.45 15.05
CA GLY A 157 13.60 -2.28 15.96
C GLY A 157 12.80 -3.37 15.24
N ASN A 158 12.11 -4.19 16.02
CA ASN A 158 11.27 -5.26 15.50
C ASN A 158 9.87 -4.72 15.15
N LEU A 159 9.51 -4.81 13.88
CA LEU A 159 8.20 -4.37 13.38
C LEU A 159 7.15 -5.44 13.63
N SER A 160 6.06 -5.05 14.25
CA SER A 160 4.84 -5.86 14.39
C SER A 160 3.63 -5.12 13.86
N SER A 161 2.56 -5.85 13.54
CA SER A 161 1.30 -5.24 13.16
C SER A 161 0.13 -5.90 13.88
N TYR A 162 -0.91 -5.11 14.09
CA TYR A 162 -2.21 -5.63 14.55
C TYR A 162 -3.34 -4.83 13.93
N ARG A 163 -4.53 -5.42 13.91
CA ARG A 163 -5.74 -4.76 13.43
C ARG A 163 -6.64 -4.48 14.62
N ASP A 164 -7.09 -3.24 14.75
CA ASP A 164 -7.97 -2.84 15.83
C ASP A 164 -9.44 -3.23 15.59
N GLN A 165 -10.31 -2.92 16.55
CA GLN A 165 -11.74 -3.25 16.50
C GLN A 165 -12.52 -2.51 15.40
N ILE A 166 -11.98 -1.40 14.87
CA ILE A 166 -12.54 -0.65 13.74
C ILE A 166 -11.84 -1.01 12.41
N TYR A 167 -11.12 -2.12 12.41
CA TYR A 167 -10.43 -2.68 11.26
C TYR A 167 -9.28 -1.82 10.69
N GLN A 168 -8.71 -0.90 11.48
CA GLN A 168 -7.51 -0.15 11.11
C GLN A 168 -6.25 -0.96 11.45
N TRP A 169 -5.29 -0.99 10.51
CA TRP A 169 -3.98 -1.56 10.75
C TRP A 169 -3.09 -0.59 11.53
N HIS A 170 -2.37 -1.13 12.51
CA HIS A 170 -1.34 -0.45 13.29
C HIS A 170 -0.02 -1.17 13.11
N TYR A 171 1.04 -0.39 12.95
CA TYR A 171 2.40 -0.87 12.72
C TYR A 171 3.29 -0.31 13.82
N ASN A 172 3.81 -1.19 14.66
CA ASN A 172 4.57 -0.86 15.84
C ASN A 172 5.98 -1.42 15.77
N VAL A 173 6.97 -0.64 16.18
CA VAL A 173 8.39 -0.99 16.16
C VAL A 173 8.89 -1.04 17.59
N ALA A 174 9.20 -2.24 18.08
CA ALA A 174 9.82 -2.42 19.40
C ALA A 174 11.32 -2.12 19.31
N VAL A 175 11.73 -1.03 19.93
CA VAL A 175 13.14 -0.59 20.00
C VAL A 175 13.79 -1.18 21.23
N GLU A 176 14.96 -1.79 21.08
CA GLU A 176 15.66 -2.41 22.19
C GLU A 176 16.10 -1.39 23.25
N GLY A 177 15.89 -1.73 24.53
CA GLY A 177 16.34 -0.92 25.68
C GLY A 177 15.38 0.17 26.12
N THR A 178 14.18 0.29 25.55
CA THR A 178 13.11 1.20 25.98
C THR A 178 11.75 0.53 25.99
N ASN A 179 10.82 1.05 26.79
CA ASN A 179 9.41 0.67 26.79
C ASN A 179 8.57 1.57 25.85
N VAL A 180 9.15 2.61 25.30
CA VAL A 180 8.49 3.47 24.30
C VAL A 180 8.51 2.76 22.94
N VAL A 181 7.36 2.59 22.36
CA VAL A 181 7.19 1.87 21.08
C VAL A 181 7.20 2.87 19.93
N GLY A 182 7.97 2.62 18.88
CA GLY A 182 7.83 3.34 17.62
C GLY A 182 6.49 2.99 16.98
N SER A 183 5.80 3.99 16.43
CA SER A 183 4.54 3.79 15.70
C SER A 183 4.60 4.47 14.34
N ILE A 184 4.36 3.70 13.28
CA ILE A 184 4.30 4.23 11.93
C ILE A 184 2.91 4.84 11.72
N ALA A 185 2.86 6.18 11.71
CA ALA A 185 1.60 6.92 11.62
C ALA A 185 1.10 6.96 10.17
N TYR A 186 -0.08 6.38 9.93
CA TYR A 186 -0.81 6.46 8.65
C TYR A 186 0.05 6.29 7.40
N PRO A 187 0.78 5.17 7.25
CA PRO A 187 1.75 5.01 6.18
C PRO A 187 1.13 5.20 4.79
N ASN A 188 1.93 5.71 3.86
CA ASN A 188 1.60 5.69 2.44
C ASN A 188 1.72 4.26 1.90
N SER A 189 0.88 3.92 0.94
CA SER A 189 0.82 2.57 0.38
C SER A 189 2.08 2.14 -0.38
N ASP A 190 2.84 3.09 -0.90
CA ASP A 190 4.11 2.87 -1.61
C ASP A 190 5.24 2.35 -0.71
N LEU A 191 5.11 2.51 0.60
CA LEU A 191 6.06 1.94 1.57
C LEU A 191 5.94 0.41 1.70
N ASN A 192 4.83 -0.21 1.26
CA ASN A 192 4.58 -1.66 1.31
C ASN A 192 4.95 -2.30 2.67
N ILE A 193 4.56 -1.64 3.76
CA ILE A 193 5.01 -1.97 5.14
C ILE A 193 4.71 -3.43 5.52
N GLU A 194 3.66 -4.01 4.99
CA GLU A 194 3.29 -5.42 5.24
C GLU A 194 4.40 -6.41 4.89
N ASN A 195 5.31 -6.05 3.97
CA ASN A 195 6.45 -6.91 3.61
C ASN A 195 7.54 -6.95 4.68
N PHE A 196 7.51 -6.01 5.61
CA PHE A 196 8.51 -5.84 6.67
C PHE A 196 8.02 -6.33 8.04
N VAL A 197 6.75 -6.71 8.16
CA VAL A 197 6.16 -7.18 9.44
C VAL A 197 6.89 -8.43 9.92
N ASP A 198 7.06 -8.54 11.27
CA ASP A 198 7.79 -9.58 11.97
C ASP A 198 9.30 -9.65 11.64
N ARG A 199 9.84 -8.52 11.12
CA ARG A 199 11.26 -8.37 10.80
C ARG A 199 11.88 -7.22 11.61
N LYS A 200 13.19 -7.30 11.81
CA LYS A 200 13.99 -6.18 12.30
C LYS A 200 14.20 -5.20 11.18
N VAL A 201 13.79 -3.94 11.40
CA VAL A 201 13.74 -2.90 10.37
C VAL A 201 14.46 -1.64 10.83
N ILE A 202 14.88 -0.84 9.87
CA ILE A 202 15.30 0.54 10.04
C ILE A 202 14.18 1.43 9.51
N ILE A 203 13.64 2.27 10.37
CA ILE A 203 12.65 3.29 10.03
C ILE A 203 13.35 4.63 9.90
N THR A 204 13.09 5.33 8.81
CA THR A 204 13.51 6.73 8.63
C THR A 204 12.28 7.58 8.40
N GLY A 205 12.19 8.72 9.08
CA GLY A 205 11.03 9.60 8.97
C GLY A 205 11.04 10.75 9.96
N TYR A 206 9.94 11.48 9.99
CA TYR A 206 9.76 12.61 10.91
C TYR A 206 8.95 12.16 12.13
N THR A 207 9.44 12.47 13.33
CA THR A 207 8.64 12.33 14.55
C THR A 207 7.47 13.30 14.52
N VAL A 208 6.26 12.82 14.87
CA VAL A 208 5.01 13.61 14.81
C VAL A 208 4.15 13.46 16.07
N GLY A 209 4.80 13.40 17.22
CA GLY A 209 4.15 13.39 18.54
C GLY A 209 4.11 12.03 19.21
N VAL A 210 3.46 12.00 20.35
CA VAL A 210 3.35 10.85 21.25
C VAL A 210 1.88 10.49 21.44
N SER A 211 1.55 9.20 21.40
CA SER A 211 0.21 8.70 21.69
C SER A 211 0.26 7.60 22.78
N GLY A 212 -0.92 7.18 23.22
CA GLY A 212 -1.09 6.14 24.24
C GLY A 212 -0.96 6.66 25.67
N THR A 213 -1.66 5.98 26.59
CA THR A 213 -1.68 6.28 28.03
C THR A 213 -0.71 5.42 28.80
N ASP A 214 -0.90 4.11 28.80
CA ASP A 214 -0.08 3.15 29.53
C ASP A 214 1.19 2.82 28.75
N THR A 215 1.06 2.42 27.50
CA THR A 215 2.18 2.30 26.56
C THR A 215 2.30 3.59 25.77
N LYS A 216 3.49 4.19 25.77
CA LYS A 216 3.78 5.38 24.97
C LYS A 216 4.26 4.99 23.59
N TYR A 217 3.69 5.65 22.58
CA TYR A 217 4.03 5.43 21.19
C TYR A 217 4.63 6.72 20.62
N LEU A 218 5.87 6.64 20.13
CA LEU A 218 6.50 7.70 19.33
C LEU A 218 5.98 7.56 17.90
N ASN A 219 5.13 8.50 17.49
CA ASN A 219 4.55 8.49 16.15
C ASN A 219 5.54 9.01 15.11
N THR A 220 5.70 8.29 14.01
CA THR A 220 6.60 8.65 12.91
C THR A 220 5.84 8.75 11.60
N LEU A 221 5.94 9.90 10.93
CA LEU A 221 5.66 10.03 9.50
C LEU A 221 6.83 9.41 8.76
N THR A 222 6.68 8.16 8.34
CA THR A 222 7.77 7.35 7.75
C THR A 222 7.99 7.73 6.29
N THR A 223 9.24 7.98 5.93
CA THR A 223 9.66 8.29 4.55
C THR A 223 10.37 7.12 3.88
N SER A 224 11.00 6.23 4.66
CA SER A 224 11.53 4.96 4.18
C SER A 224 11.53 3.90 5.28
N ILE A 225 11.49 2.65 4.84
CA ILE A 225 11.65 1.46 5.68
C ILE A 225 12.59 0.51 4.98
N GLU A 226 13.53 -0.07 5.72
CA GLU A 226 14.53 -1.00 5.22
C GLU A 226 14.68 -2.18 6.19
N PHE A 227 15.12 -3.34 5.70
CA PHE A 227 15.53 -4.41 6.59
C PHE A 227 16.83 -4.03 7.31
N ALA A 228 16.88 -4.20 8.64
CA ALA A 228 18.10 -3.97 9.42
C ALA A 228 19.20 -5.00 9.10
N GLU A 229 18.78 -6.22 8.72
CA GLU A 229 19.66 -7.28 8.28
C GLU A 229 19.25 -7.70 6.86
N GLN A 230 20.17 -7.57 5.90
CA GLN A 230 19.98 -8.15 4.58
C GLN A 230 20.27 -9.66 4.67
N GLU A 231 19.34 -10.46 4.16
CA GLU A 231 19.58 -11.88 4.00
C GLU A 231 20.65 -12.13 2.93
N THR A 232 21.51 -13.09 3.18
CA THR A 232 22.42 -13.63 2.19
C THR A 232 21.83 -14.90 1.58
N MET A 233 22.21 -15.19 0.33
CA MET A 233 21.75 -16.39 -0.36
C MET A 233 22.15 -17.62 0.46
N PRO A 234 21.19 -18.49 0.83
CA PRO A 234 21.47 -19.74 1.52
C PRO A 234 22.33 -20.68 0.65
N ASP A 235 23.06 -21.59 1.31
CA ASP A 235 23.76 -22.66 0.62
C ASP A 235 22.75 -23.59 -0.08
N GLU A 236 22.92 -23.79 -1.39
CA GLU A 236 22.03 -24.64 -2.19
C GLU A 236 21.98 -26.09 -1.67
N SER A 237 23.05 -26.59 -1.05
CA SER A 237 23.06 -27.93 -0.47
C SER A 237 22.08 -28.14 0.68
N GLN A 238 21.64 -27.03 1.30
CA GLN A 238 20.66 -27.02 2.39
C GLN A 238 19.24 -26.76 1.89
N ALA A 239 19.07 -26.47 0.60
CA ALA A 239 17.78 -26.17 0.01
C ALA A 239 17.03 -27.47 -0.37
N ILE A 240 15.78 -27.58 0.08
CA ILE A 240 14.86 -28.65 -0.32
C ILE A 240 14.25 -28.34 -1.68
N THR A 241 13.65 -29.34 -2.34
CA THR A 241 12.88 -29.18 -3.57
C THR A 241 11.48 -28.60 -3.27
N VAL A 242 10.79 -28.09 -4.29
CA VAL A 242 9.40 -27.62 -4.13
C VAL A 242 8.46 -28.77 -3.75
N LYS A 243 8.69 -29.97 -4.29
CA LYS A 243 7.93 -31.17 -3.93
C LYS A 243 8.06 -31.52 -2.43
N GLU A 244 9.29 -31.48 -1.91
CA GLU A 244 9.55 -31.71 -0.48
C GLU A 244 8.92 -30.60 0.41
N LEU A 245 8.99 -29.35 -0.06
CA LEU A 245 8.32 -28.25 0.61
C LEU A 245 6.80 -28.47 0.68
N ASN A 246 6.15 -28.78 -0.45
CA ASN A 246 4.70 -29.02 -0.51
C ASN A 246 4.27 -30.16 0.42
N ALA A 247 5.08 -31.23 0.52
CA ALA A 247 4.81 -32.32 1.47
C ALA A 247 4.84 -31.85 2.94
N LYS A 248 5.67 -30.86 3.27
CA LYS A 248 5.71 -30.25 4.63
C LYS A 248 4.54 -29.30 4.84
N LEU A 249 4.23 -28.44 3.85
CA LEU A 249 3.10 -27.48 3.90
C LEU A 249 1.75 -28.19 4.11
N ALA A 250 1.57 -29.41 3.60
CA ALA A 250 0.35 -30.19 3.77
C ALA A 250 -0.01 -30.48 5.24
N THR A 251 0.94 -30.34 6.16
CA THR A 251 0.74 -30.54 7.61
C THR A 251 0.75 -29.24 8.42
N MET A 252 0.87 -28.08 7.74
CA MET A 252 0.96 -26.76 8.38
C MET A 252 -0.36 -26.00 8.28
N ASN A 253 -0.50 -24.97 9.12
CA ASN A 253 -1.62 -24.05 9.10
C ASN A 253 -1.22 -22.71 8.44
N ALA A 254 -2.20 -22.01 7.86
CA ALA A 254 -1.98 -20.65 7.40
C ALA A 254 -1.49 -19.75 8.54
N GLY A 255 -0.40 -19.02 8.29
CA GLY A 255 0.29 -18.17 9.26
C GLY A 255 1.52 -18.82 9.91
N ASP A 256 1.70 -20.13 9.78
CA ASP A 256 2.86 -20.82 10.35
C ASP A 256 4.17 -20.32 9.71
N ALA A 257 5.19 -20.11 10.56
CA ALA A 257 6.52 -19.70 10.12
C ALA A 257 7.30 -20.93 9.59
N LEU A 258 8.10 -20.69 8.55
CA LEU A 258 8.91 -21.71 7.89
C LEU A 258 10.37 -21.71 8.34
N GLY A 259 10.72 -20.91 9.34
CA GLY A 259 12.11 -20.66 9.75
C GLY A 259 12.94 -21.87 10.18
N GLU A 260 12.33 -23.04 10.44
CA GLU A 260 13.04 -24.30 10.62
C GLU A 260 13.57 -24.90 9.32
N LEU A 261 13.00 -24.47 8.18
CA LEU A 261 13.44 -24.81 6.84
C LEU A 261 14.35 -23.68 6.34
N ILE A 262 15.59 -24.01 5.94
CA ILE A 262 16.56 -23.00 5.58
C ILE A 262 16.21 -22.37 4.22
N ALA A 263 15.97 -23.18 3.20
CA ALA A 263 15.69 -22.71 1.85
C ALA A 263 14.92 -23.75 1.02
N VAL A 264 14.27 -23.26 -0.05
CA VAL A 264 13.77 -24.08 -1.16
C VAL A 264 14.45 -23.64 -2.45
N LYS A 265 14.79 -24.59 -3.33
CA LYS A 265 15.31 -24.33 -4.68
C LYS A 265 14.30 -24.70 -5.73
N GLY A 266 14.33 -23.97 -6.84
CA GLY A 266 13.46 -24.24 -7.98
C GLY A 266 13.73 -23.29 -9.13
N TYR A 267 12.81 -23.28 -10.07
CA TYR A 267 12.87 -22.45 -11.28
C TYR A 267 11.63 -21.57 -11.39
N VAL A 268 11.82 -20.34 -11.83
CA VAL A 268 10.71 -19.42 -12.09
C VAL A 268 9.93 -19.93 -13.30
N ALA A 269 8.70 -20.39 -13.09
CA ALA A 269 7.83 -20.88 -14.16
C ALA A 269 6.93 -19.79 -14.73
N ALA A 270 6.56 -18.80 -13.91
CA ALA A 270 5.80 -17.62 -14.32
C ALA A 270 6.06 -16.46 -13.37
N ASN A 271 5.98 -15.26 -13.92
CA ASN A 271 6.07 -13.97 -13.26
C ASN A 271 4.98 -13.03 -13.79
N ASN A 272 5.05 -11.71 -13.54
CA ASN A 272 4.04 -10.76 -14.02
C ASN A 272 4.36 -10.15 -15.42
N GLU A 273 5.23 -10.72 -16.22
CA GLU A 273 5.61 -10.17 -17.54
C GLU A 273 4.40 -9.92 -18.46
N GLY A 274 3.41 -10.81 -18.41
CA GLY A 274 2.16 -10.68 -19.16
C GLY A 274 1.09 -9.81 -18.50
N GLY A 275 1.35 -9.21 -17.33
CA GLY A 275 0.43 -8.31 -16.63
C GLY A 275 -0.77 -8.99 -15.95
N ASN A 276 -0.84 -10.31 -15.96
CA ASN A 276 -1.96 -11.07 -15.39
C ASN A 276 -1.66 -11.72 -14.02
N PHE A 277 -0.41 -11.66 -13.56
CA PHE A 277 0.06 -12.37 -12.38
C PHE A 277 0.75 -11.41 -11.38
N TYR A 278 0.03 -10.35 -10.99
CA TYR A 278 0.57 -9.23 -10.21
C TYR A 278 1.09 -9.65 -8.84
N GLN A 279 2.36 -9.30 -8.55
CA GLN A 279 3.06 -9.60 -7.29
C GLN A 279 3.17 -11.10 -6.96
N LEU A 280 3.04 -11.98 -7.94
CA LEU A 280 3.11 -13.42 -7.75
C LEU A 280 4.20 -14.01 -8.64
N ILE A 281 4.83 -15.07 -8.14
CA ILE A 281 5.81 -15.87 -8.86
C ILE A 281 5.44 -17.32 -8.68
N SER A 282 5.39 -18.08 -9.77
CA SER A 282 5.29 -19.53 -9.74
C SER A 282 6.69 -20.13 -9.70
N LEU A 283 7.01 -20.84 -8.64
CA LEU A 283 8.25 -21.60 -8.46
C LEU A 283 7.99 -23.08 -8.65
N VAL A 284 8.81 -23.77 -9.45
CA VAL A 284 8.66 -25.21 -9.73
C VAL A 284 9.98 -25.97 -9.68
N ASP A 285 9.94 -27.30 -9.50
CA ASP A 285 11.10 -28.19 -9.62
C ASP A 285 11.52 -28.43 -11.08
N ASN A 286 10.74 -27.97 -12.06
CA ASN A 286 10.93 -28.19 -13.51
C ASN A 286 11.00 -29.68 -13.93
N THR A 287 10.37 -30.58 -13.18
CA THR A 287 10.27 -32.00 -13.52
C THR A 287 9.11 -32.28 -14.47
N GLY A 288 8.06 -31.44 -14.45
CA GLY A 288 6.78 -31.67 -15.11
C GLY A 288 5.84 -32.61 -14.34
N GLU A 289 6.24 -33.03 -13.14
CA GLU A 289 5.43 -33.89 -12.26
C GLU A 289 4.39 -33.07 -11.48
N ALA A 290 3.38 -33.76 -10.96
CA ALA A 290 2.38 -33.21 -10.06
C ALA A 290 2.99 -32.74 -8.72
N ASN A 291 2.36 -31.75 -8.09
CA ASN A 291 2.73 -31.22 -6.78
C ASN A 291 4.16 -30.67 -6.67
N THR A 292 4.71 -30.18 -7.79
CA THR A 292 6.08 -29.61 -7.86
C THR A 292 6.07 -28.10 -8.07
N GLY A 293 5.00 -27.41 -7.75
CA GLY A 293 4.88 -25.96 -7.85
C GLY A 293 4.35 -25.32 -6.58
N ILE A 294 4.75 -24.06 -6.33
CA ILE A 294 4.27 -23.20 -5.25
C ILE A 294 4.24 -21.74 -5.69
N ILE A 295 3.26 -20.99 -5.21
CA ILE A 295 3.19 -19.55 -5.43
C ILE A 295 3.98 -18.82 -4.35
N ILE A 296 4.80 -17.87 -4.76
CA ILE A 296 5.48 -16.93 -3.86
C ILE A 296 4.85 -15.56 -4.08
N LYS A 297 4.32 -14.97 -3.02
CA LYS A 297 3.84 -13.59 -3.02
C LYS A 297 4.98 -12.67 -2.60
N GLY A 298 5.41 -11.80 -3.51
CA GLY A 298 6.45 -10.81 -3.28
C GLY A 298 6.19 -9.56 -4.11
N SER A 299 6.49 -8.39 -3.56
CA SER A 299 6.30 -7.10 -4.22
C SER A 299 7.57 -6.54 -4.85
N ASP A 300 8.74 -7.07 -4.50
CA ASP A 300 10.03 -6.40 -4.73
C ASP A 300 10.78 -6.93 -5.95
N TYR A 301 10.20 -7.92 -6.66
CA TYR A 301 10.85 -8.53 -7.82
C TYR A 301 10.15 -8.09 -9.11
N THR A 302 10.92 -7.52 -10.02
CA THR A 302 10.45 -7.22 -11.37
C THR A 302 10.67 -8.43 -12.28
N GLU A 303 9.97 -8.46 -13.42
CA GLU A 303 10.14 -9.48 -14.45
C GLU A 303 11.57 -9.53 -14.98
N LYS A 304 12.29 -8.41 -14.95
CA LYS A 304 13.69 -8.30 -15.35
C LYS A 304 14.62 -9.01 -14.38
N ASP A 305 14.28 -8.98 -13.09
CA ASP A 305 15.10 -9.61 -12.05
C ASP A 305 14.91 -11.13 -12.02
N LEU A 306 13.69 -11.59 -12.35
CA LEU A 306 13.30 -13.00 -12.31
C LEU A 306 12.68 -13.49 -13.64
N PRO A 307 13.44 -13.54 -14.75
CA PRO A 307 12.94 -14.10 -15.99
C PRO A 307 12.56 -15.57 -15.85
N VAL A 308 11.56 -16.00 -16.62
CA VAL A 308 11.12 -17.41 -16.69
C VAL A 308 12.32 -18.32 -17.04
N GLY A 309 12.42 -19.45 -16.36
CA GLY A 309 13.51 -20.42 -16.48
C GLY A 309 14.71 -20.14 -15.57
N THR A 310 14.75 -19.01 -14.87
CA THR A 310 15.83 -18.71 -13.92
C THR A 310 15.74 -19.62 -12.70
N LYS A 311 16.85 -20.30 -12.37
CA LYS A 311 17.00 -21.02 -11.11
C LYS A 311 17.13 -20.03 -9.97
N VAL A 312 16.41 -20.26 -8.89
CA VAL A 312 16.46 -19.45 -7.67
C VAL A 312 16.64 -20.31 -6.43
N ILE A 313 17.32 -19.73 -5.44
CA ILE A 313 17.34 -20.22 -4.06
C ILE A 313 16.45 -19.26 -3.26
N VAL A 314 15.43 -19.77 -2.60
CA VAL A 314 14.47 -18.98 -1.82
C VAL A 314 14.73 -19.22 -0.35
N SER A 315 15.13 -18.18 0.37
CA SER A 315 15.27 -18.24 1.83
C SER A 315 13.91 -18.37 2.49
N LEU A 316 13.80 -19.30 3.42
CA LEU A 316 12.61 -19.54 4.23
C LEU A 316 12.75 -18.99 5.65
N LYS A 317 13.86 -18.34 5.98
CA LYS A 317 14.18 -17.82 7.33
C LYS A 317 13.04 -17.00 7.95
N TYR A 318 12.38 -16.17 7.17
CA TYR A 318 11.27 -15.33 7.61
C TYR A 318 9.96 -15.65 6.88
N ALA A 319 10.01 -16.65 6.02
CA ALA A 319 8.84 -17.02 5.24
C ALA A 319 7.72 -17.57 6.10
N LYS A 320 6.50 -17.30 5.68
CA LYS A 320 5.28 -17.83 6.27
C LYS A 320 4.48 -18.60 5.22
N TYR A 321 3.90 -19.70 5.63
CA TYR A 321 2.89 -20.38 4.86
C TYR A 321 1.59 -19.57 4.94
N ASP A 322 0.92 -19.34 3.82
CA ASP A 322 -0.34 -18.65 3.75
C ASP A 322 -1.31 -19.36 2.81
N ILE A 323 -2.59 -19.21 3.05
CA ILE A 323 -3.66 -19.74 2.21
C ILE A 323 -4.59 -18.58 1.86
N ASN A 324 -4.54 -18.14 0.61
CA ASN A 324 -5.39 -17.04 0.13
C ASN A 324 -6.52 -17.57 -0.76
N ASN A 325 -7.76 -17.58 -0.28
CA ASN A 325 -8.92 -18.16 -0.97
C ASN A 325 -8.67 -19.59 -1.49
N ASP A 326 -8.10 -20.42 -0.62
CA ASP A 326 -7.67 -21.81 -0.81
C ASP A 326 -6.35 -21.98 -1.60
N LEU A 327 -5.76 -20.93 -2.17
CA LEU A 327 -4.47 -20.98 -2.86
C LEU A 327 -3.31 -21.04 -1.86
N PRO A 328 -2.54 -22.13 -1.82
CA PRO A 328 -1.32 -22.22 -1.03
C PRO A 328 -0.24 -21.27 -1.59
N GLN A 329 0.37 -20.48 -0.71
CA GLN A 329 1.42 -19.55 -1.10
C GLN A 329 2.45 -19.35 0.00
N LEU A 330 3.65 -18.91 -0.38
CA LEU A 330 4.65 -18.38 0.53
C LEU A 330 4.56 -16.86 0.58
N ARG A 331 4.66 -16.30 1.78
CA ARG A 331 4.83 -14.86 1.99
C ARG A 331 6.14 -14.59 2.70
N MET A 332 6.69 -13.38 2.53
CA MET A 332 7.91 -12.92 3.19
C MET A 332 9.15 -13.78 2.90
N ALA A 333 9.12 -14.56 1.83
CA ALA A 333 10.27 -15.31 1.36
C ALA A 333 11.21 -14.39 0.55
N THR A 334 12.51 -14.52 0.77
CA THR A 334 13.52 -13.76 0.01
C THR A 334 14.06 -14.62 -1.12
N ILE A 335 13.97 -14.14 -2.36
CA ILE A 335 14.39 -14.89 -3.57
C ILE A 335 15.77 -14.43 -4.00
N PHE A 336 16.67 -15.38 -4.20
CA PHE A 336 18.02 -15.16 -4.72
C PHE A 336 18.17 -15.81 -6.10
N PRO A 337 18.18 -15.02 -7.19
CA PRO A 337 18.40 -15.55 -8.52
C PRO A 337 19.84 -16.02 -8.68
N THR A 338 20.00 -17.15 -9.38
CA THR A 338 21.30 -17.65 -9.80
C THR A 338 21.56 -17.31 -11.28
N GLN A 339 22.75 -17.67 -11.78
CA GLN A 339 23.07 -17.51 -13.20
C GLN A 339 22.53 -18.67 -14.08
N GLU A 340 22.04 -19.74 -13.45
CA GLU A 340 21.53 -20.91 -14.16
C GLU A 340 20.14 -20.62 -14.74
N LYS A 341 19.99 -20.98 -16.03
CA LYS A 341 18.70 -20.90 -16.73
C LYS A 341 18.41 -22.20 -17.46
N VAL A 342 17.15 -22.58 -17.48
CA VAL A 342 16.68 -23.79 -18.15
C VAL A 342 15.47 -23.50 -19.04
N THR A 343 15.22 -24.38 -20.00
CA THR A 343 13.93 -24.42 -20.69
C THR A 343 12.91 -25.10 -19.78
N MET A 344 11.75 -24.45 -19.62
CA MET A 344 10.70 -24.96 -18.76
C MET A 344 10.02 -26.20 -19.34
N LYS A 345 9.81 -27.21 -18.50
CA LYS A 345 8.98 -28.38 -18.80
C LYS A 345 7.57 -28.05 -18.40
N VAL A 346 6.71 -27.76 -19.39
CA VAL A 346 5.32 -27.42 -19.17
C VAL A 346 4.46 -28.69 -19.22
N PRO A 347 3.84 -29.12 -18.10
CA PRO A 347 2.95 -30.26 -18.07
C PRO A 347 1.72 -30.02 -18.95
N GLN A 348 1.31 -31.04 -19.70
CA GLN A 348 0.04 -31.08 -20.41
C GLN A 348 -0.95 -31.89 -19.60
N ILE A 349 -2.04 -31.26 -19.17
CA ILE A 349 -3.01 -31.88 -18.25
C ILE A 349 -4.44 -31.79 -18.79
N THR A 350 -5.32 -32.59 -18.22
CA THR A 350 -6.78 -32.46 -18.36
C THR A 350 -7.36 -31.65 -17.20
N VAL A 351 -8.59 -31.17 -17.32
CA VAL A 351 -9.28 -30.45 -16.23
C VAL A 351 -9.37 -31.28 -14.95
N SER A 352 -9.58 -32.60 -15.07
CA SER A 352 -9.65 -33.50 -13.91
C SER A 352 -8.37 -33.61 -13.09
N GLN A 353 -7.23 -33.25 -13.68
CA GLN A 353 -5.91 -33.25 -13.02
C GLN A 353 -5.54 -31.90 -12.39
N ALA A 354 -6.36 -30.85 -12.56
CA ALA A 354 -6.02 -29.48 -12.16
C ALA A 354 -5.56 -29.37 -10.70
N GLY A 355 -6.18 -30.13 -9.79
CA GLY A 355 -5.87 -30.12 -8.37
C GLY A 355 -4.42 -30.53 -8.03
N ASP A 356 -3.84 -31.42 -8.84
CA ASP A 356 -2.48 -31.93 -8.63
C ASP A 356 -1.40 -30.93 -9.13
N TYR A 357 -1.82 -29.86 -9.84
CA TYR A 357 -0.90 -28.91 -10.47
C TYR A 357 -1.07 -27.46 -9.99
N VAL A 358 -1.76 -27.26 -8.88
CA VAL A 358 -1.91 -25.92 -8.27
C VAL A 358 -0.53 -25.31 -8.01
N GLY A 359 -0.36 -24.02 -8.36
CA GLY A 359 0.91 -23.31 -8.26
C GLY A 359 1.88 -23.53 -9.44
N GLN A 360 1.54 -24.39 -10.42
CA GLN A 360 2.37 -24.68 -11.57
C GLN A 360 1.86 -23.98 -12.83
N TYR A 361 2.79 -23.66 -13.73
CA TYR A 361 2.44 -23.27 -15.11
C TYR A 361 2.22 -24.54 -15.94
N VAL A 362 1.02 -24.67 -16.53
CA VAL A 362 0.57 -25.88 -17.24
C VAL A 362 -0.10 -25.53 -18.57
N THR A 363 -0.28 -26.54 -19.42
CA THR A 363 -1.20 -26.49 -20.59
C THR A 363 -2.39 -27.40 -20.34
N VAL A 364 -3.56 -26.83 -20.22
CA VAL A 364 -4.83 -27.61 -20.12
C VAL A 364 -5.32 -27.90 -21.54
N LYS A 365 -5.57 -29.17 -21.80
CA LYS A 365 -5.90 -29.68 -23.14
C LYS A 365 -7.40 -29.56 -23.46
N ASN A 366 -7.68 -29.34 -24.73
CA ASN A 366 -9.03 -29.53 -25.33
C ASN A 366 -10.13 -28.70 -24.67
N LEU A 367 -9.85 -27.43 -24.33
CA LEU A 367 -10.84 -26.53 -23.76
C LEU A 367 -11.70 -25.89 -24.86
N THR A 368 -13.00 -25.75 -24.59
CA THR A 368 -13.95 -25.01 -25.43
C THR A 368 -14.51 -23.84 -24.60
N PRO A 369 -14.40 -22.59 -25.05
CA PRO A 369 -14.95 -21.44 -24.33
C PRO A 369 -16.47 -21.43 -24.42
N ALA A 370 -17.15 -20.91 -23.42
CA ALA A 370 -18.59 -20.72 -23.42
C ALA A 370 -19.02 -19.85 -24.61
N ALA A 371 -20.19 -20.19 -25.22
CA ALA A 371 -20.66 -19.54 -26.43
C ALA A 371 -20.87 -18.04 -26.37
N ASN A 372 -21.00 -17.47 -25.17
CA ASN A 372 -21.14 -16.03 -24.92
C ASN A 372 -19.80 -15.33 -24.66
N SER A 373 -18.69 -16.03 -24.76
CA SER A 373 -17.35 -15.44 -24.58
C SER A 373 -16.97 -14.59 -25.80
N THR A 374 -16.63 -13.32 -25.59
CA THR A 374 -16.31 -12.39 -26.69
C THR A 374 -14.87 -11.89 -26.64
N THR A 375 -14.41 -11.52 -25.46
CA THR A 375 -13.06 -11.00 -25.18
C THR A 375 -12.58 -11.51 -23.83
N TRP A 376 -11.24 -11.48 -23.63
CA TRP A 376 -10.64 -11.91 -22.37
C TRP A 376 -10.97 -10.99 -21.20
N VAL A 377 -11.21 -9.71 -21.47
CA VAL A 377 -11.64 -8.72 -20.47
C VAL A 377 -12.87 -7.97 -20.96
N VAL A 378 -13.88 -7.88 -20.10
CA VAL A 378 -15.13 -7.16 -20.37
C VAL A 378 -15.20 -5.90 -19.50
N ASN A 379 -15.55 -4.77 -20.10
CA ASN A 379 -15.75 -3.48 -19.44
C ASN A 379 -14.52 -3.02 -18.62
N LYS A 380 -13.31 -3.35 -19.06
CA LYS A 380 -12.04 -3.01 -18.37
C LYS A 380 -11.98 -3.52 -16.91
N LYS A 381 -12.69 -4.59 -16.59
CA LYS A 381 -12.68 -5.23 -15.27
C LYS A 381 -12.10 -6.62 -15.37
N THR A 382 -11.44 -7.06 -14.31
CA THR A 382 -11.02 -8.46 -14.19
C THR A 382 -12.18 -9.40 -14.50
N THR A 383 -11.99 -10.29 -15.47
CA THR A 383 -13.05 -11.14 -16.05
C THR A 383 -12.72 -12.60 -15.85
N SER A 384 -13.76 -13.41 -15.69
CA SER A 384 -13.69 -14.88 -15.74
C SER A 384 -14.29 -15.36 -17.04
N VAL A 385 -13.50 -16.06 -17.85
CA VAL A 385 -13.98 -16.73 -19.06
C VAL A 385 -14.16 -18.20 -18.71
N ASN A 386 -15.37 -18.73 -18.94
CA ASN A 386 -15.70 -20.12 -18.65
C ASN A 386 -15.36 -21.01 -19.83
N PHE A 387 -14.80 -22.16 -19.54
CA PHE A 387 -14.47 -23.22 -20.49
C PHE A 387 -15.02 -24.57 -19.99
N THR A 388 -15.15 -25.51 -20.90
CA THR A 388 -15.35 -26.91 -20.60
C THR A 388 -14.38 -27.76 -21.42
N ASP A 389 -13.96 -28.90 -20.88
CA ASP A 389 -13.21 -29.93 -21.64
C ASP A 389 -14.13 -30.93 -22.32
N ASP A 390 -13.53 -31.96 -22.94
CA ASP A 390 -14.28 -33.03 -23.62
C ASP A 390 -15.14 -33.89 -22.68
N ALA A 391 -14.87 -33.87 -21.38
CA ALA A 391 -15.63 -34.53 -20.35
C ALA A 391 -16.68 -33.62 -19.69
N GLU A 392 -16.91 -32.41 -20.26
CA GLU A 392 -17.80 -31.36 -19.73
C GLU A 392 -17.39 -30.83 -18.36
N LEU A 393 -16.13 -31.04 -17.94
CA LEU A 393 -15.62 -30.51 -16.70
C LEU A 393 -15.33 -29.02 -16.86
N PRO A 394 -15.75 -28.18 -15.87
CA PRO A 394 -15.59 -26.73 -15.97
C PRO A 394 -14.17 -26.29 -15.64
N MET A 395 -13.64 -25.32 -16.39
CA MET A 395 -12.43 -24.58 -16.11
C MET A 395 -12.69 -23.08 -16.26
N VAL A 396 -12.11 -22.26 -15.40
CA VAL A 396 -12.20 -20.81 -15.46
C VAL A 396 -10.85 -20.24 -15.84
N ALA A 397 -10.80 -19.44 -16.91
CA ALA A 397 -9.65 -18.58 -17.16
C ALA A 397 -9.87 -17.19 -16.51
N ARG A 398 -8.97 -16.81 -15.63
CA ARG A 398 -9.04 -15.53 -14.93
C ARG A 398 -8.11 -14.52 -15.60
N THR A 399 -8.65 -13.37 -16.02
CA THR A 399 -7.88 -12.36 -16.74
C THR A 399 -8.09 -10.99 -16.13
N THR A 400 -6.99 -10.31 -15.79
CA THR A 400 -6.99 -8.93 -15.31
C THR A 400 -7.02 -7.97 -16.51
N ASN A 401 -7.45 -6.74 -16.28
CA ASN A 401 -7.42 -5.69 -17.31
C ASN A 401 -6.00 -5.22 -17.70
N HIS A 402 -4.99 -5.72 -17.00
CA HIS A 402 -3.56 -5.42 -17.28
C HIS A 402 -2.91 -6.50 -18.16
N ALA A 403 -3.59 -7.63 -18.39
CA ALA A 403 -3.05 -8.68 -19.22
C ALA A 403 -2.78 -8.19 -20.65
N VAL A 404 -1.63 -8.56 -21.21
CA VAL A 404 -1.22 -8.15 -22.58
C VAL A 404 -2.22 -8.57 -23.66
N PHE A 405 -3.02 -9.62 -23.40
CA PHE A 405 -4.07 -10.14 -24.28
C PHE A 405 -5.49 -9.70 -23.88
N ALA A 406 -5.65 -8.79 -22.92
CA ALA A 406 -6.95 -8.42 -22.33
C ALA A 406 -8.02 -8.03 -23.40
N ASN A 407 -7.60 -7.38 -24.48
CA ASN A 407 -8.49 -6.89 -25.52
C ASN A 407 -8.66 -7.85 -26.70
N GLU A 408 -7.98 -8.99 -26.69
CA GLU A 408 -8.09 -9.97 -27.78
C GLU A 408 -9.49 -10.61 -27.80
N ALA A 409 -10.00 -10.83 -28.98
CA ALA A 409 -11.25 -11.55 -29.20
C ALA A 409 -11.03 -13.06 -29.01
N ILE A 410 -12.06 -13.74 -28.49
CA ILE A 410 -12.03 -15.19 -28.25
C ILE A 410 -12.78 -15.91 -29.36
N ALA A 411 -12.07 -16.76 -30.10
CA ALA A 411 -12.70 -17.68 -31.03
C ALA A 411 -13.37 -18.85 -30.27
N ILE A 412 -14.64 -19.12 -30.57
CA ILE A 412 -15.37 -20.23 -29.97
C ILE A 412 -14.98 -21.52 -30.72
N LYS A 413 -13.83 -22.06 -30.36
CA LYS A 413 -13.28 -23.31 -30.89
C LYS A 413 -12.56 -24.08 -29.80
N LYS A 414 -12.38 -25.38 -30.01
CA LYS A 414 -11.62 -26.25 -29.12
C LYS A 414 -10.12 -25.99 -29.32
N ALA A 415 -9.42 -25.68 -28.24
CA ALA A 415 -7.98 -25.50 -28.25
C ALA A 415 -7.36 -25.75 -26.86
N ASP A 416 -6.04 -25.73 -26.78
CA ASP A 416 -5.31 -25.80 -25.52
C ASP A 416 -5.14 -24.39 -24.92
N LEU A 417 -5.11 -24.31 -23.60
CA LEU A 417 -4.90 -23.08 -22.84
C LEU A 417 -3.73 -23.27 -21.88
N SER A 418 -2.74 -22.41 -21.96
CA SER A 418 -1.63 -22.41 -21.03
C SER A 418 -1.77 -21.31 -19.96
N GLY A 419 -1.16 -21.51 -18.81
CA GLY A 419 -1.17 -20.53 -17.72
C GLY A 419 -0.84 -21.14 -16.36
N ILE A 420 -0.92 -20.32 -15.32
CA ILE A 420 -0.71 -20.77 -13.94
C ILE A 420 -2.01 -21.39 -13.42
N MET A 421 -1.91 -22.61 -12.90
CA MET A 421 -3.05 -23.29 -12.26
C MET A 421 -3.21 -22.80 -10.83
N GLU A 422 -4.39 -22.32 -10.49
CA GLU A 422 -4.73 -21.86 -9.14
C GLU A 422 -6.03 -22.52 -8.64
N ILE A 423 -6.27 -22.39 -7.34
CA ILE A 423 -7.53 -22.70 -6.69
C ILE A 423 -8.12 -21.43 -6.08
N TYR A 424 -9.41 -21.22 -6.24
CA TYR A 424 -10.15 -20.10 -5.66
C TYR A 424 -11.52 -20.57 -5.16
N LYS A 425 -11.72 -20.51 -3.83
CA LYS A 425 -12.98 -20.91 -3.18
C LYS A 425 -13.48 -22.30 -3.63
N GLY A 426 -12.56 -23.26 -3.62
CA GLY A 426 -12.82 -24.65 -3.98
C GLY A 426 -12.91 -24.94 -5.49
N GLY A 427 -12.83 -23.94 -6.36
CA GLY A 427 -12.81 -24.09 -7.82
C GLY A 427 -11.44 -23.90 -8.42
N TYR A 428 -11.10 -24.69 -9.45
CA TYR A 428 -9.85 -24.51 -10.18
C TYR A 428 -9.98 -23.44 -11.25
N GLN A 429 -8.91 -22.63 -11.38
CA GLN A 429 -8.83 -21.58 -12.40
C GLN A 429 -7.41 -21.53 -12.99
N ILE A 430 -7.33 -21.09 -14.25
CA ILE A 430 -6.06 -20.89 -14.92
C ILE A 430 -5.86 -19.41 -15.21
N PHE A 431 -4.62 -18.92 -15.00
CA PHE A 431 -4.18 -17.56 -15.30
C PHE A 431 -3.25 -17.57 -16.49
N PRO A 432 -3.74 -17.36 -17.74
CA PRO A 432 -2.88 -17.15 -18.89
C PRO A 432 -1.98 -15.94 -18.66
N ASN A 433 -0.74 -16.00 -19.09
CA ASN A 433 0.25 -14.97 -18.76
C ASN A 433 0.94 -14.38 -20.00
N SER A 434 0.64 -14.85 -21.19
CA SER A 434 1.22 -14.36 -22.43
C SER A 434 0.24 -14.42 -23.60
N MET A 435 0.59 -13.80 -24.72
CA MET A 435 -0.16 -13.93 -25.97
C MET A 435 -0.12 -15.36 -26.52
N GLU A 436 0.98 -16.10 -26.28
CA GLU A 436 1.13 -17.48 -26.68
C GLU A 436 0.18 -18.40 -25.92
N ASP A 437 -0.08 -18.12 -24.64
CA ASP A 437 -0.96 -18.93 -23.80
C ASP A 437 -2.39 -19.00 -24.36
N VAL A 438 -2.83 -17.92 -25.01
CA VAL A 438 -4.18 -17.76 -25.56
C VAL A 438 -4.25 -17.93 -27.08
N ALA A 439 -3.11 -18.22 -27.74
CA ALA A 439 -3.00 -18.24 -29.20
C ALA A 439 -3.98 -19.24 -29.85
N GLY A 440 -4.28 -20.35 -29.16
CA GLY A 440 -5.26 -21.34 -29.62
C GLY A 440 -6.68 -20.78 -29.83
N PHE A 441 -7.02 -19.67 -29.16
CA PHE A 441 -8.36 -19.04 -29.21
C PHE A 441 -8.36 -17.73 -30.01
N LYS A 442 -7.32 -17.43 -30.76
CA LYS A 442 -7.27 -16.25 -31.60
C LYS A 442 -8.29 -16.34 -32.73
N VAL A 443 -8.99 -15.23 -32.98
CA VAL A 443 -9.85 -15.04 -34.16
C VAL A 443 -8.96 -14.78 -35.37
N GLU A 444 -9.14 -15.53 -36.42
CA GLU A 444 -8.42 -15.39 -37.70
C GLU A 444 -8.89 -14.16 -38.48
#